data_da5c0b5f7136037543de5ed8425b0580
#
_entry.id   da5c0b5f7136037543de5ed8425b0580
#
_cell.length_a   1.000
_cell.length_b   1.000
_cell.length_c   1.000
_cell.angle_alpha   90.00
_cell.angle_beta   90.00
_cell.angle_gamma   90.00
#
_symmetry.space_group_name_H-M   'P 1'
#
loop_
_entity.id
_entity.type
_entity.pdbx_description
1 polymer ?
#
loop_
_entity_poly.entity_id
_entity_poly.type
_entity_poly.pdbx_seq_one_letter_code
_entity_poly.pdbx_strand_id
1 'polypeptide(L)'
;TWLLTGTDEHGQKILRTASANDVSPKEWADRLVNDAWKPLLDTVDVANDDFIRTTDERHERGVTAFLQKLYDDGFIYAGEFEGFYCVGCEEYKQPSDLVAGTGAYEGQQVCAIHSIPVEVLAERNYFFRMSDFEQRLLDLYESNPLFIQPESVRNEIISFVKQGLRDLAISRSSFDWGITIPWDSDHVLYVWFDALLNYVTALGYGSDDDEAFRR
;
A
#
# COMPACT_ATOMS: atom_id res chain seq x y z
N THR A 1 1.71 14.50 -21.47
CA THR A 1 2.38 13.74 -20.38
C THR A 1 2.15 14.50 -19.10
N TRP A 2 1.79 13.84 -18.03
CA TRP A 2 1.60 14.41 -16.72
C TRP A 2 2.51 13.66 -15.73
N LEU A 3 3.37 14.38 -15.01
CA LEU A 3 4.31 13.81 -14.06
C LEU A 3 3.76 13.97 -12.65
N LEU A 4 3.38 12.86 -12.05
CA LEU A 4 2.95 12.77 -10.66
C LEU A 4 4.12 12.34 -9.77
N THR A 5 4.27 12.97 -8.63
CA THR A 5 5.08 12.49 -7.51
C THR A 5 4.33 12.69 -6.21
N GLY A 6 4.84 12.16 -5.10
CA GLY A 6 4.17 12.29 -3.81
C GLY A 6 4.82 11.48 -2.71
N THR A 7 4.11 11.36 -1.58
CA THR A 7 4.58 10.66 -0.39
C THR A 7 3.53 9.72 0.18
N ASP A 8 3.98 8.52 0.55
CA ASP A 8 3.21 7.55 1.34
C ASP A 8 3.47 7.84 2.82
N GLU A 9 2.43 8.21 3.54
CA GLU A 9 2.56 8.79 4.89
C GLU A 9 1.89 7.97 5.99
N HIS A 10 1.14 6.95 5.64
CA HIS A 10 0.47 6.06 6.57
C HIS A 10 1.35 4.87 6.98
N GLY A 11 0.84 4.06 7.93
CA GLY A 11 1.46 2.81 8.34
C GLY A 11 2.24 2.87 9.65
N GLN A 12 2.60 1.69 10.12
CA GLN A 12 3.20 1.51 11.44
C GLN A 12 4.62 2.12 11.55
N LYS A 13 5.35 2.20 10.45
CA LYS A 13 6.71 2.76 10.41
C LYS A 13 6.70 4.25 10.74
N ILE A 14 5.81 5.00 10.09
CA ILE A 14 5.63 6.45 10.37
C ILE A 14 5.16 6.66 11.81
N LEU A 15 4.15 5.90 12.26
CA LEU A 15 3.65 5.96 13.63
C LEU A 15 4.76 5.76 14.67
N ARG A 16 5.56 4.70 14.53
CA ARG A 16 6.67 4.40 15.45
C ARG A 16 7.75 5.49 15.45
N THR A 17 8.09 6.00 14.26
CA THR A 17 9.12 7.05 14.15
C THR A 17 8.63 8.36 14.73
N ALA A 18 7.39 8.75 14.51
CA ALA A 18 6.78 9.93 15.11
C ALA A 18 6.76 9.83 16.64
N SER A 19 6.32 8.69 17.19
CA SER A 19 6.31 8.42 18.62
C SER A 19 7.73 8.50 19.24
N ALA A 20 8.74 8.00 18.55
CA ALA A 20 10.13 8.09 19.00
C ALA A 20 10.70 9.52 19.00
N ASN A 21 10.02 10.46 18.33
CA ASN A 21 10.37 11.89 18.25
C ASN A 21 9.38 12.79 19.00
N ASP A 22 8.49 12.20 19.83
CA ASP A 22 7.49 12.91 20.63
C ASP A 22 6.58 13.86 19.82
N VAL A 23 6.19 13.45 18.59
CA VAL A 23 5.29 14.20 17.72
C VAL A 23 4.17 13.32 17.19
N SER A 24 3.11 13.93 16.66
CA SER A 24 2.07 13.17 15.96
C SER A 24 2.58 12.64 14.60
N PRO A 25 2.01 11.52 14.09
CA PRO A 25 2.37 10.99 12.77
C PRO A 25 2.19 12.02 11.65
N LYS A 26 1.10 12.81 11.70
CA LYS A 26 0.83 13.88 10.72
C LYS A 26 1.90 14.97 10.77
N GLU A 27 2.28 15.41 11.98
CA GLU A 27 3.32 16.41 12.13
C GLU A 27 4.68 15.90 11.64
N TRP A 28 4.99 14.63 11.91
CA TRP A 28 6.21 13.98 11.41
C TRP A 28 6.24 13.96 9.88
N ALA A 29 5.15 13.53 9.24
CA ALA A 29 5.00 13.52 7.79
C ALA A 29 5.12 14.94 7.19
N ASP A 30 4.48 15.94 7.80
CA ASP A 30 4.54 17.33 7.37
C ASP A 30 5.98 17.89 7.42
N ARG A 31 6.74 17.58 8.48
CA ARG A 31 8.15 17.96 8.58
C ARG A 31 8.97 17.32 7.47
N LEU A 32 8.84 16.01 7.24
CA LEU A 32 9.57 15.32 6.17
C LEU A 32 9.26 15.89 4.79
N VAL A 33 8.00 16.17 4.49
CA VAL A 33 7.60 16.74 3.20
C VAL A 33 8.18 18.14 3.03
N ASN A 34 8.08 19.00 4.04
CA ASN A 34 8.47 20.40 3.91
C ASN A 34 9.99 20.60 4.02
N ASP A 35 10.66 19.84 4.88
CA ASP A 35 12.08 20.05 5.20
C ASP A 35 13.02 19.18 4.35
N ALA A 36 12.51 18.10 3.74
CA ALA A 36 13.32 17.18 2.94
C ALA A 36 12.79 16.98 1.52
N TRP A 37 11.54 16.51 1.34
CA TRP A 37 11.07 16.12 0.02
C TRP A 37 10.94 17.31 -0.95
N LYS A 38 10.25 18.38 -0.56
CA LYS A 38 10.09 19.57 -1.43
C LYS A 38 11.44 20.23 -1.77
N PRO A 39 12.35 20.48 -0.80
CA PRO A 39 13.68 21.00 -1.12
C PRO A 39 14.52 20.07 -1.99
N LEU A 40 14.34 18.73 -1.87
CA LEU A 40 15.02 17.78 -2.74
C LEU A 40 14.53 17.92 -4.19
N LEU A 41 13.22 17.99 -4.42
CA LEU A 41 12.65 18.19 -5.77
C LEU A 41 13.20 19.46 -6.43
N ASP A 42 13.29 20.55 -5.68
CA ASP A 42 13.89 21.80 -6.15
C ASP A 42 15.39 21.63 -6.48
N THR A 43 16.12 20.88 -5.64
CA THR A 43 17.57 20.66 -5.80
C THR A 43 17.89 19.85 -7.05
N VAL A 44 17.06 18.86 -7.39
CA VAL A 44 17.27 17.99 -8.56
C VAL A 44 16.44 18.44 -9.78
N ASP A 45 15.82 19.62 -9.71
CA ASP A 45 15.05 20.27 -10.79
C ASP A 45 13.94 19.35 -11.36
N VAL A 46 13.15 18.75 -10.47
CA VAL A 46 11.99 17.93 -10.86
C VAL A 46 10.80 18.82 -11.17
N ALA A 47 10.39 18.85 -12.44
CA ALA A 47 9.22 19.56 -12.91
C ALA A 47 7.97 18.67 -12.89
N ASN A 48 7.49 18.31 -11.68
CA ASN A 48 6.26 17.57 -11.54
C ASN A 48 5.03 18.48 -11.69
N ASP A 49 4.01 17.95 -12.35
CA ASP A 49 2.73 18.65 -12.56
C ASP A 49 1.84 18.59 -11.30
N ASP A 50 2.01 17.57 -10.48
CA ASP A 50 1.25 17.40 -9.23
C ASP A 50 2.11 16.69 -8.17
N PHE A 51 1.82 17.01 -6.90
CA PHE A 51 2.39 16.36 -5.72
C PHE A 51 1.25 15.87 -4.84
N ILE A 52 1.05 14.56 -4.75
CA ILE A 52 -0.01 13.94 -3.94
C ILE A 52 0.56 13.35 -2.65
N ARG A 53 -0.17 13.52 -1.56
CA ARG A 53 0.12 12.90 -0.27
C ARG A 53 -1.00 11.92 0.06
N THR A 54 -0.68 10.78 0.63
CA THR A 54 -1.74 9.84 1.07
C THR A 54 -2.59 10.40 2.21
N THR A 55 -2.10 11.46 2.91
CA THR A 55 -2.86 12.27 3.88
C THR A 55 -3.62 13.46 3.29
N ASP A 56 -3.65 13.63 1.97
CA ASP A 56 -4.49 14.65 1.34
C ASP A 56 -5.96 14.23 1.38
N GLU A 57 -6.85 15.15 1.70
CA GLU A 57 -8.30 14.92 1.73
C GLU A 57 -8.84 14.36 0.41
N ARG A 58 -8.30 14.81 -0.74
CA ARG A 58 -8.67 14.30 -2.06
C ARG A 58 -8.33 12.82 -2.23
N HIS A 59 -7.19 12.37 -1.66
CA HIS A 59 -6.79 10.98 -1.69
C HIS A 59 -7.64 10.14 -0.75
N GLU A 60 -7.78 10.53 0.52
CA GLU A 60 -8.59 9.81 1.51
C GLU A 60 -10.05 9.63 1.05
N ARG A 61 -10.65 10.67 0.45
CA ARG A 61 -12.00 10.60 -0.12
C ARG A 61 -12.09 9.59 -1.25
N GLY A 62 -11.15 9.64 -2.18
CA GLY A 62 -11.12 8.71 -3.32
C GLY A 62 -10.91 7.26 -2.89
N VAL A 63 -9.99 7.03 -1.95
CA VAL A 63 -9.74 5.70 -1.36
C VAL A 63 -10.98 5.18 -0.66
N THR A 64 -11.63 6.01 0.16
CA THR A 64 -12.87 5.64 0.87
C THR A 64 -13.98 5.24 -0.11
N ALA A 65 -14.17 6.00 -1.19
CA ALA A 65 -15.16 5.68 -2.23
C ALA A 65 -14.82 4.37 -2.96
N PHE A 66 -13.54 4.12 -3.24
CA PHE A 66 -13.11 2.88 -3.90
C PHE A 66 -13.31 1.66 -3.00
N LEU A 67 -12.94 1.76 -1.73
CA LEU A 67 -13.14 0.70 -0.75
C LEU A 67 -14.61 0.34 -0.60
N GLN A 68 -15.47 1.36 -0.43
CA GLN A 68 -16.91 1.14 -0.31
C GLN A 68 -17.46 0.41 -1.52
N LYS A 69 -17.06 0.83 -2.73
CA LYS A 69 -17.45 0.15 -3.95
C LYS A 69 -17.03 -1.32 -3.97
N LEU A 70 -15.78 -1.63 -3.62
CA LEU A 70 -15.30 -3.02 -3.59
C LEU A 70 -16.05 -3.87 -2.54
N TYR A 71 -16.40 -3.26 -1.41
CA TYR A 71 -17.18 -3.92 -0.37
C TYR A 71 -18.60 -4.23 -0.83
N ASP A 72 -19.28 -3.25 -1.43
CA ASP A 72 -20.64 -3.38 -1.96
C ASP A 72 -20.71 -4.39 -3.12
N ASP A 73 -19.66 -4.46 -3.94
CA ASP A 73 -19.53 -5.42 -5.04
C ASP A 73 -19.14 -6.85 -4.54
N GLY A 74 -18.90 -7.05 -3.22
CA GLY A 74 -18.60 -8.35 -2.62
C GLY A 74 -17.14 -8.82 -2.79
N PHE A 75 -16.24 -7.94 -3.21
CA PHE A 75 -14.81 -8.26 -3.35
C PHE A 75 -14.01 -8.12 -2.04
N ILE A 76 -14.64 -7.68 -0.96
CA ILE A 76 -14.01 -7.60 0.36
C ILE A 76 -14.79 -8.47 1.34
N TYR A 77 -14.07 -9.23 2.17
CA TYR A 77 -14.64 -10.07 3.23
C TYR A 77 -13.80 -10.02 4.51
N ALA A 78 -14.42 -10.28 5.66
CA ALA A 78 -13.72 -10.40 6.94
C ALA A 78 -13.14 -11.81 7.11
N GLY A 79 -11.93 -11.90 7.65
CA GLY A 79 -11.24 -13.15 7.94
C GLY A 79 -10.26 -12.99 9.10
N GLU A 80 -9.77 -14.11 9.63
CA GLU A 80 -8.70 -14.14 10.62
C GLU A 80 -7.40 -14.48 9.93
N PHE A 81 -6.33 -13.80 10.30
CA PHE A 81 -4.99 -14.06 9.80
C PHE A 81 -4.00 -14.08 10.95
N GLU A 82 -3.16 -15.10 10.96
CA GLU A 82 -1.99 -15.17 11.82
C GLU A 82 -0.75 -15.33 10.94
N GLY A 83 0.26 -14.50 11.15
CA GLY A 83 1.48 -14.58 10.35
C GLY A 83 2.63 -13.75 10.90
N PHE A 84 3.78 -13.93 10.28
CA PHE A 84 4.98 -13.17 10.59
C PHE A 84 4.93 -11.81 9.90
N TYR A 85 4.94 -10.74 10.66
CA TYR A 85 4.88 -9.37 10.13
C TYR A 85 6.24 -8.68 10.25
N CYS A 86 6.72 -8.11 9.17
CA CYS A 86 7.92 -7.28 9.16
C CYS A 86 7.57 -5.79 9.13
N VAL A 87 7.84 -5.07 10.21
CA VAL A 87 7.56 -3.63 10.29
C VAL A 87 8.36 -2.82 9.28
N GLY A 88 9.58 -3.27 8.92
CA GLY A 88 10.39 -2.59 7.91
C GLY A 88 9.84 -2.69 6.49
N CYS A 89 9.27 -3.86 6.13
CA CYS A 89 8.56 -4.06 4.86
C CYS A 89 7.11 -3.58 4.90
N GLU A 90 6.55 -3.44 6.11
CA GLU A 90 5.12 -3.23 6.36
C GLU A 90 4.25 -4.32 5.71
N GLU A 91 4.72 -5.59 5.73
CA GLU A 91 4.00 -6.71 5.13
C GLU A 91 4.17 -8.01 5.92
N TYR A 92 3.23 -8.93 5.71
CA TYR A 92 3.36 -10.31 6.20
C TYR A 92 4.36 -11.10 5.36
N LYS A 93 5.21 -11.86 6.05
CA LYS A 93 6.27 -12.68 5.46
C LYS A 93 5.88 -14.16 5.43
N GLN A 94 6.23 -14.82 4.34
CA GLN A 94 6.18 -16.27 4.29
C GLN A 94 7.38 -16.86 5.06
N PRO A 95 7.30 -18.10 5.57
CA PRO A 95 8.43 -18.75 6.22
C PRO A 95 9.71 -18.79 5.36
N SER A 96 9.57 -18.81 4.02
CA SER A 96 10.68 -18.74 3.05
C SER A 96 11.41 -17.39 3.03
N ASP A 97 10.76 -16.32 3.51
CA ASP A 97 11.30 -14.96 3.51
C ASP A 97 12.02 -14.62 4.83
N LEU A 98 12.10 -15.61 5.72
CA LEU A 98 12.72 -15.49 7.04
C LEU A 98 14.05 -16.23 7.07
N VAL A 99 14.97 -15.65 7.80
CA VAL A 99 16.29 -16.26 8.06
C VAL A 99 16.58 -16.25 9.57
N ALA A 100 17.53 -17.08 10.01
CA ALA A 100 17.97 -17.07 11.40
C ALA A 100 18.68 -15.74 11.72
N GLY A 101 18.30 -15.11 12.80
CA GLY A 101 18.95 -13.90 13.30
C GLY A 101 20.37 -14.17 13.79
N THR A 102 21.23 -13.17 13.70
CA THR A 102 22.62 -13.21 14.15
C THR A 102 22.93 -12.06 15.11
N GLY A 103 23.96 -12.19 15.92
CA GLY A 103 24.37 -11.15 16.85
C GLY A 103 23.29 -10.82 17.89
N ALA A 104 22.79 -9.58 17.90
CA ALA A 104 21.75 -9.14 18.84
C ALA A 104 20.42 -9.88 18.68
N TYR A 105 20.19 -10.55 17.54
CA TYR A 105 18.96 -11.27 17.23
C TYR A 105 19.14 -12.79 17.16
N GLU A 106 20.24 -13.31 17.74
CA GLU A 106 20.49 -14.75 17.79
C GLU A 106 19.31 -15.50 18.44
N GLY A 107 18.86 -16.57 17.80
CA GLY A 107 17.71 -17.37 18.25
C GLY A 107 16.34 -16.83 17.82
N GLN A 108 16.28 -15.70 17.11
CA GLN A 108 15.04 -15.15 16.56
C GLN A 108 14.98 -15.37 15.05
N GLN A 109 13.75 -15.36 14.49
CA GLN A 109 13.57 -15.25 13.05
C GLN A 109 13.57 -13.77 12.65
N VAL A 110 14.30 -13.45 11.60
CA VAL A 110 14.40 -12.08 11.07
C VAL A 110 13.99 -12.04 9.59
N CYS A 111 13.48 -10.91 9.17
CA CYS A 111 13.19 -10.64 7.76
C CYS A 111 14.50 -10.68 6.94
N ALA A 112 14.55 -11.44 5.86
CA ALA A 112 15.73 -11.56 4.99
C ALA A 112 16.15 -10.21 4.37
N ILE A 113 15.22 -9.27 4.18
CA ILE A 113 15.49 -7.95 3.58
C ILE A 113 16.04 -6.97 4.62
N HIS A 114 15.35 -6.84 5.77
CA HIS A 114 15.67 -5.81 6.78
C HIS A 114 16.55 -6.30 7.91
N SER A 115 16.77 -7.62 8.04
CA SER A 115 17.55 -8.24 9.13
C SER A 115 17.08 -7.84 10.53
N ILE A 116 15.78 -7.55 10.68
CA ILE A 116 15.13 -7.26 11.95
C ILE A 116 14.15 -8.38 12.33
N PRO A 117 13.91 -8.64 13.63
CA PRO A 117 12.93 -9.60 14.07
C PRO A 117 11.56 -9.33 13.47
N VAL A 118 10.84 -10.41 13.12
CA VAL A 118 9.45 -10.34 12.73
C VAL A 118 8.54 -10.50 13.94
N GLU A 119 7.38 -9.87 13.89
CA GLU A 119 6.35 -9.98 14.92
C GLU A 119 5.33 -11.02 14.49
N VAL A 120 4.85 -11.87 15.41
CA VAL A 120 3.70 -12.74 15.14
C VAL A 120 2.45 -11.93 15.42
N LEU A 121 1.69 -11.63 14.38
CA LEU A 121 0.41 -10.94 14.52
C LEU A 121 -0.72 -11.92 14.19
N ALA A 122 -1.69 -12.01 15.12
CA ALA A 122 -2.95 -12.70 14.91
C ALA A 122 -4.06 -11.66 15.00
N GLU A 123 -4.64 -11.31 13.86
CA GLU A 123 -5.62 -10.25 13.75
C GLU A 123 -6.83 -10.71 12.95
N ARG A 124 -7.99 -10.13 13.29
CA ARG A 124 -9.14 -10.15 12.41
C ARG A 124 -8.96 -9.01 11.41
N ASN A 125 -8.92 -9.34 10.11
CA ASN A 125 -8.66 -8.39 9.03
C ASN A 125 -9.74 -8.49 7.94
N TYR A 126 -9.80 -7.45 7.10
CA TYR A 126 -10.51 -7.49 5.84
C TYR A 126 -9.55 -7.93 4.72
N PHE A 127 -10.09 -8.76 3.81
CA PHE A 127 -9.36 -9.32 2.69
C PHE A 127 -9.99 -8.89 1.38
N PHE A 128 -9.17 -8.51 0.42
CA PHE A 128 -9.55 -8.29 -0.96
C PHE A 128 -9.41 -9.60 -1.74
N ARG A 129 -10.46 -10.03 -2.45
CA ARG A 129 -10.52 -11.23 -3.28
C ARG A 129 -9.69 -11.06 -4.56
N MET A 130 -8.38 -10.91 -4.41
CA MET A 130 -7.49 -10.76 -5.55
C MET A 130 -7.47 -12.00 -6.43
N SER A 131 -7.70 -13.18 -5.87
CA SER A 131 -7.83 -14.44 -6.59
C SER A 131 -8.94 -14.44 -7.66
N ASP A 132 -10.04 -13.70 -7.44
CA ASP A 132 -11.14 -13.58 -8.41
C ASP A 132 -10.76 -12.79 -9.68
N PHE A 133 -9.62 -12.10 -9.66
CA PHE A 133 -9.14 -11.29 -10.76
C PHE A 133 -8.11 -11.99 -11.66
N GLU A 134 -7.64 -13.18 -11.29
CA GLU A 134 -6.60 -13.91 -12.02
C GLU A 134 -6.94 -14.07 -13.50
N GLN A 135 -8.07 -14.70 -13.82
CA GLN A 135 -8.46 -14.93 -15.21
C GLN A 135 -8.70 -13.63 -15.97
N ARG A 136 -9.32 -12.63 -15.31
CA ARG A 136 -9.60 -11.31 -15.92
C ARG A 136 -8.30 -10.59 -16.30
N LEU A 137 -7.27 -10.70 -15.47
CA LEU A 137 -5.95 -10.12 -15.76
C LEU A 137 -5.26 -10.86 -16.91
N LEU A 138 -5.31 -12.19 -16.94
CA LEU A 138 -4.75 -12.97 -18.04
C LEU A 138 -5.43 -12.64 -19.37
N ASP A 139 -6.76 -12.54 -19.39
CA ASP A 139 -7.53 -12.16 -20.57
C ASP A 139 -7.18 -10.74 -21.06
N LEU A 140 -7.00 -9.78 -20.12
CA LEU A 140 -6.52 -8.43 -20.43
C LEU A 140 -5.14 -8.44 -21.10
N TYR A 141 -4.20 -9.19 -20.54
CA TYR A 141 -2.82 -9.25 -21.07
C TYR A 141 -2.74 -9.97 -22.42
N GLU A 142 -3.65 -10.91 -22.69
CA GLU A 142 -3.75 -11.57 -23.96
C GLU A 142 -4.40 -10.66 -25.03
N SER A 143 -5.52 -10.00 -24.68
CA SER A 143 -6.25 -9.12 -25.60
C SER A 143 -5.53 -7.80 -25.88
N ASN A 144 -4.66 -7.35 -24.95
CA ASN A 144 -3.87 -6.13 -25.10
C ASN A 144 -2.38 -6.36 -24.81
N PRO A 145 -1.62 -6.91 -25.76
CA PRO A 145 -0.19 -7.23 -25.57
C PRO A 145 0.69 -6.02 -25.26
N LEU A 146 0.23 -4.78 -25.52
CA LEU A 146 0.96 -3.55 -25.25
C LEU A 146 0.66 -2.97 -23.87
N PHE A 147 -0.27 -3.58 -23.11
CA PHE A 147 -0.64 -3.10 -21.76
C PHE A 147 0.55 -3.15 -20.78
N ILE A 148 1.41 -4.17 -20.92
CA ILE A 148 2.64 -4.28 -20.12
C ILE A 148 3.83 -4.29 -21.06
N GLN A 149 4.80 -3.41 -20.79
CA GLN A 149 6.03 -3.29 -21.56
C GLN A 149 7.25 -3.13 -20.63
N PRO A 150 8.45 -3.57 -20.99
CA PRO A 150 8.75 -4.36 -22.20
C PRO A 150 8.25 -5.81 -22.08
N GLU A 151 8.38 -6.58 -23.16
CA GLU A 151 7.93 -7.98 -23.24
C GLU A 151 8.48 -8.87 -22.12
N SER A 152 9.73 -8.65 -21.69
CA SER A 152 10.35 -9.39 -20.58
C SER A 152 9.54 -9.21 -19.27
N VAL A 153 9.15 -7.98 -18.94
CA VAL A 153 8.32 -7.66 -17.76
C VAL A 153 6.91 -8.25 -17.91
N ARG A 154 6.33 -8.17 -19.11
CA ARG A 154 5.04 -8.79 -19.41
C ARG A 154 5.07 -10.31 -19.14
N ASN A 155 6.11 -11.00 -19.61
CA ASN A 155 6.24 -12.45 -19.43
C ASN A 155 6.42 -12.81 -17.93
N GLU A 156 7.15 -12.02 -17.17
CA GLU A 156 7.31 -12.18 -15.73
C GLU A 156 5.97 -12.03 -15.01
N ILE A 157 5.22 -10.95 -15.28
CA ILE A 157 3.90 -10.70 -14.66
C ILE A 157 2.90 -11.80 -15.02
N ILE A 158 2.84 -12.23 -16.28
CA ILE A 158 1.98 -13.35 -16.70
C ILE A 158 2.35 -14.63 -15.96
N SER A 159 3.65 -14.90 -15.83
CA SER A 159 4.14 -16.08 -15.10
C SER A 159 3.74 -16.01 -13.62
N PHE A 160 3.86 -14.84 -13.00
CA PHE A 160 3.44 -14.63 -11.62
C PHE A 160 1.93 -14.86 -11.44
N VAL A 161 1.09 -14.26 -12.28
CA VAL A 161 -0.37 -14.43 -12.20
C VAL A 161 -0.77 -15.89 -12.40
N LYS A 162 -0.15 -16.61 -13.34
CA LYS A 162 -0.41 -18.04 -13.59
C LYS A 162 -0.01 -18.98 -12.45
N GLN A 163 0.78 -18.52 -11.48
CA GLN A 163 1.08 -19.32 -10.27
C GLN A 163 -0.07 -19.32 -9.27
N GLY A 164 -1.11 -18.56 -9.53
CA GLY A 164 -2.27 -18.35 -8.67
C GLY A 164 -2.15 -17.11 -7.81
N LEU A 165 -3.12 -16.21 -7.90
CA LEU A 165 -3.22 -15.05 -7.03
C LEU A 165 -3.84 -15.45 -5.69
N ARG A 166 -3.36 -14.82 -4.62
CA ARG A 166 -3.91 -15.00 -3.27
C ARG A 166 -4.62 -13.74 -2.82
N ASP A 167 -5.66 -13.92 -2.02
CA ASP A 167 -6.38 -12.80 -1.43
C ASP A 167 -5.45 -12.00 -0.52
N LEU A 168 -5.61 -10.68 -0.57
CA LEU A 168 -4.74 -9.73 0.11
C LEU A 168 -5.41 -9.19 1.37
N ALA A 169 -4.75 -9.30 2.53
CA ALA A 169 -5.19 -8.62 3.75
C ALA A 169 -5.02 -7.10 3.60
N ILE A 170 -6.13 -6.38 3.54
CA ILE A 170 -6.16 -4.93 3.24
C ILE A 170 -6.45 -4.05 4.45
N SER A 171 -6.55 -4.60 5.65
CA SER A 171 -6.75 -3.81 6.87
C SER A 171 -5.80 -4.19 7.98
N ARG A 172 -5.71 -3.31 8.98
CA ARG A 172 -4.97 -3.50 10.24
C ARG A 172 -5.79 -2.96 11.39
N SER A 173 -5.76 -3.67 12.53
CA SER A 173 -6.38 -3.25 13.79
C SER A 173 -5.37 -3.01 14.91
N SER A 174 -4.10 -3.33 14.69
CA SER A 174 -3.03 -3.20 15.67
C SER A 174 -2.52 -1.76 15.86
N PHE A 175 -2.92 -0.83 15.01
CA PHE A 175 -2.60 0.60 15.08
C PHE A 175 -3.67 1.42 14.35
N ASP A 176 -3.66 2.76 14.58
CA ASP A 176 -4.71 3.69 14.15
C ASP A 176 -4.26 4.74 13.11
N TRP A 177 -2.97 4.73 12.70
CA TRP A 177 -2.46 5.67 11.71
C TRP A 177 -2.62 5.14 10.29
N GLY A 178 -3.71 5.53 9.63
CA GLY A 178 -4.10 5.12 8.28
C GLY A 178 -5.50 5.60 7.94
N ILE A 179 -5.95 5.36 6.72
CA ILE A 179 -7.33 5.64 6.30
C ILE A 179 -8.26 4.64 6.96
N THR A 180 -9.22 5.13 7.73
CA THR A 180 -10.21 4.29 8.43
C THR A 180 -11.07 3.53 7.43
N ILE A 181 -11.33 2.24 7.71
CA ILE A 181 -12.24 1.41 6.92
C ILE A 181 -13.68 1.95 7.06
N PRO A 182 -14.40 2.27 5.96
CA PRO A 182 -15.68 2.97 6.04
C PRO A 182 -16.78 2.28 6.84
N TRP A 183 -16.78 0.96 6.88
CA TRP A 183 -17.78 0.13 7.58
C TRP A 183 -17.29 -0.42 8.93
N ASP A 184 -16.03 -0.16 9.32
CA ASP A 184 -15.44 -0.64 10.58
C ASP A 184 -14.34 0.29 11.06
N SER A 185 -14.67 1.14 12.02
CA SER A 185 -13.78 2.18 12.55
C SER A 185 -12.59 1.64 13.38
N ASP A 186 -12.62 0.36 13.77
CA ASP A 186 -11.53 -0.26 14.53
C ASP A 186 -10.37 -0.71 13.62
N HIS A 187 -10.54 -0.55 12.30
CA HIS A 187 -9.56 -0.92 11.31
C HIS A 187 -9.12 0.26 10.45
N VAL A 188 -7.83 0.29 10.13
CA VAL A 188 -7.26 1.18 9.10
C VAL A 188 -6.83 0.40 7.89
N LEU A 189 -6.80 1.07 6.73
CA LEU A 189 -6.38 0.48 5.48
C LEU A 189 -4.88 0.14 5.49
N TYR A 190 -4.53 -0.96 4.87
CA TYR A 190 -3.16 -1.38 4.66
C TYR A 190 -2.43 -0.42 3.72
N VAL A 191 -1.27 0.05 4.14
CA VAL A 191 -0.52 1.12 3.49
C VAL A 191 -0.25 0.87 1.99
N TRP A 192 0.08 -0.34 1.58
CA TRP A 192 0.32 -0.62 0.16
C TRP A 192 -0.94 -0.56 -0.70
N PHE A 193 -2.10 -0.93 -0.15
CA PHE A 193 -3.37 -0.79 -0.85
C PHE A 193 -3.79 0.68 -0.93
N ASP A 194 -3.59 1.43 0.13
CA ASP A 194 -3.76 2.88 0.21
C ASP A 194 -2.87 3.59 -0.84
N ALA A 195 -1.56 3.43 -0.72
CA ALA A 195 -0.57 4.11 -1.54
C ALA A 195 -0.79 3.90 -3.05
N LEU A 196 -1.10 2.67 -3.48
CA LEU A 196 -1.31 2.38 -4.91
C LEU A 196 -2.54 3.08 -5.51
N LEU A 197 -3.51 3.48 -4.70
CA LEU A 197 -4.67 4.23 -5.17
C LEU A 197 -4.36 5.69 -5.53
N ASN A 198 -3.16 6.21 -5.19
CA ASN A 198 -2.76 7.54 -5.61
C ASN A 198 -2.82 7.74 -7.14
N TYR A 199 -2.55 6.69 -7.92
CA TYR A 199 -2.61 6.74 -9.39
C TYR A 199 -3.99 7.08 -9.94
N VAL A 200 -5.05 6.76 -9.22
CA VAL A 200 -6.44 7.07 -9.64
C VAL A 200 -6.99 8.29 -8.90
N THR A 201 -6.65 8.48 -7.63
CA THR A 201 -7.12 9.62 -6.85
C THR A 201 -6.49 10.94 -7.30
N ALA A 202 -5.23 10.94 -7.75
CA ALA A 202 -4.60 12.10 -8.38
C ALA A 202 -5.31 12.52 -9.69
N LEU A 203 -5.98 11.58 -10.37
CA LEU A 203 -6.80 11.86 -11.56
C LEU A 203 -8.24 12.30 -11.22
N GLY A 204 -8.57 12.46 -9.94
CA GLY A 204 -9.87 12.93 -9.48
C GLY A 204 -10.88 11.83 -9.15
N TYR A 205 -10.50 10.55 -9.11
CA TYR A 205 -11.42 9.48 -8.72
C TYR A 205 -12.05 9.77 -7.35
N GLY A 206 -13.37 9.62 -7.27
CA GLY A 206 -14.13 9.89 -6.04
C GLY A 206 -14.38 11.38 -5.75
N SER A 207 -14.10 12.27 -6.71
CA SER A 207 -14.42 13.69 -6.65
C SER A 207 -15.47 14.09 -7.69
N ASP A 208 -15.96 15.34 -7.57
CA ASP A 208 -16.86 15.92 -8.57
C ASP A 208 -16.14 16.26 -9.89
N ASP A 209 -14.81 16.40 -9.85
CA ASP A 209 -13.94 16.63 -10.99
C ASP A 209 -13.12 15.36 -11.29
N ASP A 210 -13.76 14.40 -11.95
CA ASP A 210 -13.16 13.11 -12.34
C ASP A 210 -12.91 13.00 -13.86
N GLU A 211 -12.90 14.12 -14.58
CA GLU A 211 -12.73 14.11 -16.04
C GLU A 211 -11.41 13.45 -16.47
N ALA A 212 -10.32 13.71 -15.75
CA ALA A 212 -9.03 13.12 -16.07
C ALA A 212 -9.00 11.60 -15.83
N PHE A 213 -9.72 11.13 -14.82
CA PHE A 213 -9.87 9.69 -14.55
C PHE A 213 -10.69 8.96 -15.61
N ARG A 214 -11.70 9.62 -16.22
CA ARG A 214 -12.60 9.02 -17.23
C ARG A 214 -12.02 9.00 -18.65
N ARG A 215 -10.92 9.67 -18.91
CA ARG A 215 -10.21 9.70 -20.20
C ARG A 215 -9.31 8.50 -20.40
#